data_1cc0a00cecfe2978435749f60ea2f75c
#
_entry.id   1cc0a00cecfe2978435749f60ea2f75c
#
_cell.length_a   1.000
_cell.length_b   1.000
_cell.length_c   1.000
_cell.angle_alpha   90.00
_cell.angle_beta   90.00
_cell.angle_gamma   90.00
#
_symmetry.space_group_name_H-M   'P 1'
#
loop_
_entity.id
_entity.type
_entity.pdbx_description
1 polymer ?
#
loop_
_entity_poly.entity_id
_entity_poly.type
_entity_poly.pdbx_seq_one_letter_code
_entity_poly.pdbx_strand_id
1 'polypeptide(L)'
;PPSKVMVGLWNKAGTSQPETANAIQATQAPTMLINFAQLFNFTIKANEAEETVNLDLSSTTLADHAAVVTALNTALGESSAFEFALVDGKYVLQATLAGADTSTDNIEIITNFGRNIADLTRLSSSYNPIVVQGHDAITGTPESLAKALMNITELTQEFYGIYNSEAMTDAELLELHEWIVSSEFERIGAYTATKDSEIEYSESNPLYKIAKMNSGRMMAQYNKTGQKHAVVQLLIEATSVVWTGSNTAKTNKFKQQPLVISDANITTNIADKCDALGINYYTDVRSYNMVAEGEMLGGEWIDVTVFKDAFLDYIQVEAFNFIARNNVPQTDDGQQALIGALLIVADMFKRNGSIATGTWTLAPIGNLKTGDYVEDGYYFYSDSFAQQTTADREARKSMPVNVALKYSGFMHSADILITLNQ
;
A
#
# COMPACT_ATOMS: atom_id res chain seq x y z
N PRO A 1 6.88 -1.63 -5.46
CA PRO A 1 6.05 -0.54 -4.95
C PRO A 1 4.57 -0.95 -5.05
N PRO A 2 3.69 -0.43 -4.20
CA PRO A 2 2.26 -0.63 -4.36
C PRO A 2 1.84 -0.14 -5.76
N SER A 3 0.92 -0.86 -6.38
CA SER A 3 0.48 -0.57 -7.74
C SER A 3 -0.34 0.73 -7.82
N LYS A 4 -0.89 1.19 -6.69
CA LYS A 4 -1.77 2.36 -6.62
C LYS A 4 -1.60 3.05 -5.26
N VAL A 5 -1.53 4.38 -5.29
CA VAL A 5 -1.62 5.23 -4.09
C VAL A 5 -2.86 6.09 -4.25
N MET A 6 -3.71 6.08 -3.22
CA MET A 6 -4.93 6.90 -3.19
C MET A 6 -4.79 7.96 -2.10
N VAL A 7 -5.27 9.16 -2.37
CA VAL A 7 -5.29 10.26 -1.42
C VAL A 7 -6.73 10.55 -1.07
N GLY A 8 -7.09 10.30 0.18
CA GLY A 8 -8.37 10.69 0.75
C GLY A 8 -8.24 12.01 1.51
N LEU A 9 -9.28 12.82 1.46
CA LEU A 9 -9.34 14.08 2.19
C LEU A 9 -10.14 13.92 3.49
N TRP A 10 -9.59 14.45 4.56
CA TRP A 10 -10.24 14.52 5.86
C TRP A 10 -10.44 15.97 6.31
N ASN A 11 -11.69 16.43 6.38
CA ASN A 11 -12.02 17.77 6.84
C ASN A 11 -12.02 17.87 8.38
N LYS A 12 -10.84 17.61 8.98
CA LYS A 12 -10.63 17.58 10.44
C LYS A 12 -11.05 18.87 11.15
N ALA A 13 -10.73 20.01 10.56
CA ALA A 13 -10.96 21.32 11.18
C ALA A 13 -12.35 21.90 10.90
N GLY A 14 -13.15 21.29 10.04
CA GLY A 14 -14.39 21.86 9.55
C GLY A 14 -14.20 23.11 8.69
N THR A 15 -12.97 23.40 8.31
CA THR A 15 -12.65 24.51 7.42
C THR A 15 -12.96 24.12 5.98
N SER A 16 -13.41 25.10 5.20
CA SER A 16 -13.58 24.94 3.77
C SER A 16 -12.24 24.54 3.15
N GLN A 17 -12.20 23.41 2.48
CA GLN A 17 -11.09 23.12 1.59
C GLN A 17 -11.42 23.66 0.21
N PRO A 18 -10.49 24.31 -0.47
CA PRO A 18 -10.71 24.75 -1.84
C PRO A 18 -10.91 23.51 -2.73
N GLU A 19 -11.71 23.66 -3.74
CA GLU A 19 -11.78 22.69 -4.81
C GLU A 19 -10.40 22.45 -5.43
N THR A 20 -10.16 21.25 -5.86
CA THR A 20 -8.89 20.84 -6.49
C THR A 20 -9.18 20.27 -7.86
N ALA A 21 -8.44 20.70 -8.87
CA ALA A 21 -8.56 20.16 -10.22
C ALA A 21 -7.86 18.81 -10.36
N ASN A 22 -8.32 17.99 -11.32
CA ASN A 22 -7.60 16.81 -11.77
C ASN A 22 -6.24 17.23 -12.34
N ALA A 23 -5.17 16.54 -11.98
CA ALA A 23 -3.83 16.88 -12.45
C ALA A 23 -2.89 15.67 -12.51
N ILE A 24 -1.87 15.78 -13.36
CA ILE A 24 -0.66 14.95 -13.29
C ILE A 24 0.52 15.86 -12.96
N GLN A 25 1.31 15.48 -11.96
CA GLN A 25 2.43 16.27 -11.46
C GLN A 25 3.74 15.50 -11.58
N ALA A 26 4.77 16.13 -12.15
CA ALA A 26 6.09 15.55 -12.24
C ALA A 26 6.72 15.36 -10.85
N THR A 27 7.31 14.21 -10.62
CA THR A 27 8.08 13.89 -9.40
C THR A 27 9.54 14.31 -9.51
N GLN A 28 10.04 14.46 -10.74
CA GLN A 28 11.42 14.79 -11.06
C GLN A 28 11.53 16.16 -11.71
N ALA A 29 12.72 16.77 -11.61
CA ALA A 29 13.03 17.99 -12.36
C ALA A 29 12.99 17.73 -13.88
N PRO A 30 12.55 18.73 -14.68
CA PRO A 30 12.50 18.62 -16.14
C PRO A 30 13.91 18.47 -16.73
N THR A 31 13.96 18.12 -18.01
CA THR A 31 15.22 18.12 -18.75
C THR A 31 15.76 19.55 -18.92
N MET A 32 17.02 19.66 -19.36
CA MET A 32 17.64 20.95 -19.65
C MET A 32 16.79 21.75 -20.64
N LEU A 33 16.70 23.05 -20.45
CA LEU A 33 15.86 23.98 -21.23
C LEU A 33 16.11 23.90 -22.75
N ILE A 34 17.36 23.70 -23.16
CA ILE A 34 17.73 23.54 -24.57
C ILE A 34 16.98 22.40 -25.27
N ASN A 35 16.55 21.40 -24.54
CA ASN A 35 15.81 20.27 -25.11
C ASN A 35 14.38 20.65 -25.54
N PHE A 36 13.87 21.79 -25.08
CA PHE A 36 12.55 22.32 -25.45
C PHE A 36 12.56 23.17 -26.72
N ALA A 37 13.72 23.52 -27.28
CA ALA A 37 13.84 24.27 -28.55
C ALA A 37 13.58 23.33 -29.75
N GLN A 38 12.35 22.83 -29.90
CA GLN A 38 11.96 21.82 -30.89
C GLN A 38 10.49 21.98 -31.29
N LEU A 39 10.07 21.18 -32.29
CA LEU A 39 8.68 21.04 -32.71
C LEU A 39 8.00 19.97 -31.84
N PHE A 40 6.80 20.28 -31.36
CA PHE A 40 5.93 19.39 -30.60
C PHE A 40 4.58 19.29 -31.27
N ASN A 41 4.10 18.06 -31.42
CA ASN A 41 2.69 17.78 -31.74
C ASN A 41 2.25 16.64 -30.82
N PHE A 42 1.32 16.92 -29.95
CA PHE A 42 0.82 15.97 -28.97
C PHE A 42 -0.67 16.20 -28.72
N THR A 43 -1.30 15.17 -28.18
CA THR A 43 -2.69 15.24 -27.74
C THR A 43 -2.74 15.02 -26.25
N ILE A 44 -3.41 15.92 -25.53
CA ILE A 44 -3.82 15.70 -24.14
C ILE A 44 -5.16 14.97 -24.23
N LYS A 45 -5.23 13.82 -23.58
CA LYS A 45 -6.41 12.98 -23.51
C LYS A 45 -6.80 12.75 -22.07
N ALA A 46 -8.07 12.92 -21.79
CA ALA A 46 -8.73 12.55 -20.56
C ALA A 46 -9.97 11.72 -20.91
N ASN A 47 -10.82 11.35 -19.93
CA ASN A 47 -11.97 10.49 -20.19
C ASN A 47 -12.87 11.00 -21.32
N GLU A 48 -13.30 12.26 -21.27
CA GLU A 48 -14.21 12.86 -22.25
C GLU A 48 -13.61 14.08 -22.97
N ALA A 49 -12.45 14.59 -22.52
CA ALA A 49 -11.75 15.72 -23.12
C ALA A 49 -10.55 15.24 -23.94
N GLU A 50 -10.40 15.79 -25.14
CA GLU A 50 -9.26 15.53 -26.01
C GLU A 50 -8.85 16.81 -26.72
N GLU A 51 -7.59 17.23 -26.56
CA GLU A 51 -7.06 18.44 -27.19
C GLU A 51 -5.71 18.16 -27.85
N THR A 52 -5.58 18.58 -29.11
CA THR A 52 -4.33 18.43 -29.89
C THR A 52 -3.58 19.74 -29.95
N VAL A 53 -2.34 19.72 -29.53
CA VAL A 53 -1.44 20.87 -29.48
C VAL A 53 -0.36 20.77 -30.55
N ASN A 54 -0.19 21.86 -31.31
CA ASN A 54 0.93 22.07 -32.23
C ASN A 54 1.77 23.25 -31.72
N LEU A 55 3.00 23.01 -31.36
CA LEU A 55 3.91 24.01 -30.78
C LEU A 55 5.28 23.91 -31.38
N ASP A 56 5.75 24.96 -32.07
CA ASP A 56 7.10 25.04 -32.61
C ASP A 56 7.95 26.04 -31.80
N LEU A 57 8.88 25.49 -31.04
CA LEU A 57 9.86 26.25 -30.25
C LEU A 57 11.27 26.17 -30.86
N SER A 58 11.43 25.61 -32.07
CA SER A 58 12.75 25.37 -32.68
C SER A 58 13.58 26.61 -32.94
N SER A 59 12.91 27.76 -33.14
CA SER A 59 13.53 29.07 -33.36
C SER A 59 13.33 30.04 -32.20
N THR A 60 12.75 29.59 -31.08
CA THR A 60 12.42 30.42 -29.93
C THR A 60 13.55 30.41 -28.89
N THR A 61 13.99 31.58 -28.45
CA THR A 61 14.92 31.69 -27.32
C THR A 61 14.11 31.58 -26.03
N LEU A 62 14.24 30.47 -25.33
CA LEU A 62 13.56 30.21 -24.07
C LEU A 62 14.44 30.76 -22.92
N ALA A 63 13.87 31.63 -22.08
CA ALA A 63 14.58 32.21 -20.93
C ALA A 63 14.65 31.19 -19.76
N ASP A 64 13.55 30.52 -19.50
CA ASP A 64 13.38 29.57 -18.42
C ASP A 64 12.22 28.58 -18.70
N HIS A 65 11.95 27.67 -17.77
CA HIS A 65 10.81 26.75 -17.88
C HIS A 65 9.44 27.44 -17.77
N ALA A 66 9.35 28.61 -17.15
CA ALA A 66 8.13 29.39 -17.13
C ALA A 66 7.77 29.90 -18.53
N ALA A 67 8.75 30.30 -19.34
CA ALA A 67 8.54 30.66 -20.73
C ALA A 67 8.02 29.47 -21.56
N VAL A 68 8.46 28.25 -21.27
CA VAL A 68 7.92 27.03 -21.90
C VAL A 68 6.46 26.82 -21.51
N VAL A 69 6.10 26.95 -20.23
CA VAL A 69 4.71 26.85 -19.76
C VAL A 69 3.83 27.90 -20.43
N THR A 70 4.29 29.14 -20.52
CA THR A 70 3.54 30.20 -21.24
C THR A 70 3.28 29.83 -22.69
N ALA A 71 4.28 29.29 -23.39
CA ALA A 71 4.13 28.89 -24.79
C ALA A 71 3.16 27.69 -24.94
N LEU A 72 3.21 26.71 -24.03
CA LEU A 72 2.30 25.58 -24.00
C LEU A 72 0.86 26.04 -23.79
N ASN A 73 0.61 26.90 -22.81
CA ASN A 73 -0.74 27.43 -22.52
C ASN A 73 -1.24 28.35 -23.64
N THR A 74 -0.36 29.11 -24.29
CA THR A 74 -0.75 29.89 -25.47
C THR A 74 -1.17 28.99 -26.63
N ALA A 75 -0.50 27.87 -26.81
CA ALA A 75 -0.84 26.91 -27.85
C ALA A 75 -2.13 26.10 -27.55
N LEU A 76 -2.44 25.88 -26.29
CA LEU A 76 -3.71 25.32 -25.83
C LEU A 76 -4.88 26.29 -26.05
N GLY A 77 -4.68 27.57 -25.78
CA GLY A 77 -5.69 28.62 -25.91
C GLY A 77 -6.53 28.85 -24.64
N GLU A 78 -7.26 29.97 -24.60
CA GLU A 78 -8.01 30.43 -23.42
C GLU A 78 -9.22 29.53 -23.05
N SER A 79 -9.73 28.74 -23.96
CA SER A 79 -10.88 27.85 -23.75
C SER A 79 -10.49 26.38 -23.54
N SER A 80 -9.20 26.11 -23.36
CA SER A 80 -8.73 24.74 -23.13
C SER A 80 -9.26 24.18 -21.81
N ALA A 81 -9.58 22.89 -21.82
CA ALA A 81 -9.91 22.13 -20.62
C ALA A 81 -8.68 21.86 -19.75
N PHE A 82 -7.47 22.15 -20.24
CA PHE A 82 -6.20 21.87 -19.58
C PHE A 82 -5.27 23.07 -19.55
N GLU A 83 -4.42 23.12 -18.55
CA GLU A 83 -3.34 24.08 -18.45
C GLU A 83 -2.07 23.45 -17.89
N PHE A 84 -0.89 23.97 -18.30
CA PHE A 84 0.38 23.63 -17.71
C PHE A 84 0.75 24.66 -16.64
N ALA A 85 1.39 24.17 -15.57
CA ALA A 85 1.93 24.99 -14.49
C ALA A 85 3.32 24.52 -14.07
N LEU A 86 4.02 25.33 -13.28
CA LEU A 86 5.22 24.93 -12.56
C LEU A 86 4.98 25.07 -11.06
N VAL A 87 5.16 23.97 -10.34
CA VAL A 87 5.12 23.92 -8.87
C VAL A 87 6.47 23.40 -8.39
N ASP A 88 7.17 24.18 -7.58
CA ASP A 88 8.52 23.88 -7.10
C ASP A 88 9.51 23.48 -8.22
N GLY A 89 9.42 24.15 -9.37
CA GLY A 89 10.25 23.90 -10.55
C GLY A 89 9.94 22.61 -11.30
N LYS A 90 8.83 21.96 -11.02
CA LYS A 90 8.34 20.75 -11.70
C LYS A 90 7.08 21.06 -12.48
N TYR A 91 6.91 20.40 -13.63
CA TYR A 91 5.72 20.57 -14.45
C TYR A 91 4.50 19.89 -13.81
N VAL A 92 3.38 20.58 -13.91
CA VAL A 92 2.05 20.06 -13.60
C VAL A 92 1.19 20.30 -14.85
N LEU A 93 0.44 19.31 -15.27
CA LEU A 93 -0.66 19.45 -16.23
C LEU A 93 -1.95 19.20 -15.46
N GLN A 94 -2.81 20.20 -15.41
CA GLN A 94 -4.06 20.17 -14.64
C GLN A 94 -5.26 20.57 -15.48
N ALA A 95 -6.45 20.16 -15.04
CA ALA A 95 -7.70 20.64 -15.61
C ALA A 95 -7.92 22.12 -15.25
N THR A 96 -8.50 22.89 -16.15
CA THR A 96 -8.85 24.31 -15.92
C THR A 96 -10.07 24.45 -15.03
N LEU A 97 -10.94 23.44 -14.99
CA LEU A 97 -12.05 23.35 -14.05
C LEU A 97 -11.59 22.62 -12.80
N ALA A 98 -11.72 23.29 -11.65
CA ALA A 98 -11.53 22.66 -10.37
C ALA A 98 -12.79 21.88 -9.96
N GLY A 99 -12.61 20.93 -9.01
CA GLY A 99 -13.71 20.08 -8.55
C GLY A 99 -13.64 18.65 -9.09
N ALA A 100 -14.69 17.88 -8.83
CA ALA A 100 -14.82 16.48 -9.24
C ALA A 100 -15.34 16.34 -10.68
N ASP A 101 -14.72 16.99 -11.64
CA ASP A 101 -15.07 16.86 -13.05
C ASP A 101 -14.48 15.58 -13.65
N THR A 102 -15.30 14.55 -13.78
CA THR A 102 -14.91 13.24 -14.32
C THR A 102 -14.56 13.28 -15.81
N SER A 103 -14.94 14.34 -16.55
CA SER A 103 -14.59 14.48 -17.96
C SER A 103 -13.10 14.66 -18.18
N THR A 104 -12.39 15.18 -17.18
CA THR A 104 -10.95 15.42 -17.20
C THR A 104 -10.14 14.44 -16.34
N ASP A 105 -10.74 13.37 -15.86
CA ASP A 105 -10.03 12.28 -15.17
C ASP A 105 -9.06 11.55 -16.10
N ASN A 106 -8.03 10.92 -15.51
CA ASN A 106 -7.05 10.10 -16.23
C ASN A 106 -6.31 10.87 -17.33
N ILE A 107 -5.78 12.03 -16.98
CA ILE A 107 -5.02 12.87 -17.92
C ILE A 107 -3.80 12.12 -18.45
N GLU A 108 -3.66 12.06 -19.76
CA GLU A 108 -2.54 11.44 -20.48
C GLU A 108 -2.04 12.36 -21.58
N ILE A 109 -0.73 12.37 -21.84
CA ILE A 109 -0.13 13.11 -22.96
C ILE A 109 0.37 12.09 -24.00
N ILE A 110 -0.20 12.13 -25.19
CA ILE A 110 0.13 11.26 -26.31
C ILE A 110 0.91 12.05 -27.35
N THR A 111 2.13 11.64 -27.64
CA THR A 111 2.94 12.26 -28.71
C THR A 111 2.47 11.75 -30.06
N ASN A 112 2.04 12.66 -30.94
CA ASN A 112 1.62 12.33 -32.30
C ASN A 112 2.83 12.30 -33.25
N PHE A 113 3.62 13.38 -33.27
CA PHE A 113 4.93 13.44 -33.94
C PHE A 113 5.83 14.50 -33.30
N GLY A 114 7.10 14.49 -33.67
CA GLY A 114 8.12 15.36 -33.08
C GLY A 114 8.70 14.79 -31.77
N ARG A 115 9.12 15.69 -30.88
CA ARG A 115 9.71 15.30 -29.60
C ARG A 115 8.63 15.02 -28.57
N ASN A 116 8.84 14.03 -27.73
CA ASN A 116 7.91 13.70 -26.64
C ASN A 116 7.97 14.77 -25.53
N ILE A 117 6.95 15.62 -25.46
CA ILE A 117 6.85 16.66 -24.42
C ILE A 117 6.67 16.06 -23.03
N ALA A 118 5.94 14.97 -22.90
CA ALA A 118 5.71 14.31 -21.62
C ALA A 118 7.00 13.77 -20.98
N ASP A 119 7.95 13.30 -21.82
CA ASP A 119 9.26 12.87 -21.32
C ASP A 119 10.15 14.06 -20.90
N LEU A 120 10.10 15.17 -21.63
CA LEU A 120 10.88 16.36 -21.30
C LEU A 120 10.37 17.03 -20.01
N THR A 121 9.07 17.05 -19.82
CA THR A 121 8.40 17.60 -18.63
C THR A 121 8.37 16.63 -17.45
N ARG A 122 8.73 15.35 -17.66
CA ARG A 122 8.65 14.27 -16.67
C ARG A 122 7.21 13.89 -16.28
N LEU A 123 6.26 14.15 -17.15
CA LEU A 123 4.84 13.79 -16.96
C LEU A 123 4.47 12.45 -17.60
N SER A 124 5.37 11.80 -18.33
CA SER A 124 5.10 10.45 -18.88
C SER A 124 5.13 9.39 -17.77
N SER A 125 4.39 8.30 -17.98
CA SER A 125 4.34 7.15 -17.07
C SER A 125 5.70 6.55 -16.73
N SER A 126 6.70 6.71 -17.62
CA SER A 126 8.08 6.28 -17.40
C SER A 126 8.77 6.96 -16.21
N TYR A 127 8.28 8.12 -15.78
CA TYR A 127 8.82 8.91 -14.68
C TYR A 127 7.95 8.88 -13.43
N ASN A 128 6.92 8.04 -13.40
CA ASN A 128 5.98 7.87 -12.28
C ASN A 128 5.46 9.23 -11.77
N PRO A 129 4.75 10.02 -12.57
CA PRO A 129 4.14 11.27 -12.11
C PRO A 129 3.08 10.99 -11.04
N ILE A 130 2.84 11.96 -10.18
CA ILE A 130 1.73 11.90 -9.22
C ILE A 130 0.45 12.25 -9.96
N VAL A 131 -0.55 11.38 -9.86
CA VAL A 131 -1.91 11.66 -10.33
C VAL A 131 -2.71 12.25 -9.17
N VAL A 132 -3.24 13.46 -9.36
CA VAL A 132 -4.10 14.15 -8.41
C VAL A 132 -5.54 14.07 -8.92
N GLN A 133 -6.40 13.46 -8.13
CA GLN A 133 -7.84 13.41 -8.42
C GLN A 133 -8.46 14.73 -7.94
N GLY A 134 -9.23 15.38 -8.79
CA GLY A 134 -9.97 16.58 -8.45
C GLY A 134 -11.10 16.31 -7.44
N HIS A 135 -11.45 17.32 -6.68
CA HIS A 135 -12.59 17.27 -5.76
C HIS A 135 -13.25 18.66 -5.65
N ASP A 136 -14.55 18.65 -5.40
CA ASP A 136 -15.32 19.86 -5.12
C ASP A 136 -14.88 20.53 -3.82
N ALA A 137 -15.16 21.82 -3.71
CA ALA A 137 -14.93 22.56 -2.48
C ALA A 137 -15.66 21.91 -1.31
N ILE A 138 -14.92 21.52 -0.29
CA ILE A 138 -15.49 20.96 0.94
C ILE A 138 -15.80 22.14 1.86
N THR A 139 -17.10 22.47 1.99
CA THR A 139 -17.59 23.41 2.99
C THR A 139 -18.22 22.61 4.11
N GLY A 140 -17.80 22.78 5.36
CA GLY A 140 -18.54 22.03 6.33
C GLY A 140 -18.06 22.05 7.77
N THR A 141 -18.85 21.38 8.58
CA THR A 141 -18.57 21.04 9.97
C THR A 141 -17.39 20.09 10.08
N PRO A 142 -16.64 20.12 11.19
CA PRO A 142 -15.58 19.17 11.46
C PRO A 142 -16.09 17.73 11.25
N GLU A 143 -15.27 16.94 10.57
CA GLU A 143 -15.56 15.54 10.28
C GLU A 143 -14.72 14.66 11.21
N SER A 144 -15.30 13.59 11.78
CA SER A 144 -14.53 12.58 12.49
C SER A 144 -13.70 11.76 11.51
N LEU A 145 -12.62 11.16 11.99
CA LEU A 145 -11.75 10.30 11.16
C LEU A 145 -12.54 9.10 10.61
N ALA A 146 -13.36 8.46 11.45
CA ALA A 146 -14.19 7.33 11.03
C ALA A 146 -15.17 7.72 9.92
N LYS A 147 -15.76 8.93 9.98
CA LYS A 147 -16.66 9.43 8.93
C LYS A 147 -15.90 9.65 7.61
N ALA A 148 -14.71 10.27 7.66
CA ALA A 148 -13.85 10.45 6.49
C ALA A 148 -13.49 9.10 5.85
N LEU A 149 -13.06 8.13 6.66
CA LEU A 149 -12.74 6.78 6.18
C LEU A 149 -13.98 6.07 5.58
N MET A 150 -15.15 6.25 6.17
CA MET A 150 -16.39 5.70 5.65
C MET A 150 -16.74 6.31 4.27
N ASN A 151 -16.63 7.63 4.13
CA ASN A 151 -16.83 8.30 2.85
C ASN A 151 -15.84 7.82 1.78
N ILE A 152 -14.57 7.59 2.14
CA ILE A 152 -13.57 7.04 1.22
C ILE A 152 -13.95 5.61 0.81
N THR A 153 -14.40 4.77 1.73
CA THR A 153 -14.79 3.38 1.43
C THR A 153 -16.05 3.28 0.58
N GLU A 154 -16.95 4.26 0.64
CA GLU A 154 -18.09 4.35 -0.28
C GLU A 154 -17.63 4.60 -1.74
N LEU A 155 -16.52 5.29 -1.93
CA LEU A 155 -15.96 5.57 -3.25
C LEU A 155 -15.08 4.42 -3.76
N THR A 156 -14.32 3.78 -2.89
CA THR A 156 -13.41 2.70 -3.27
C THR A 156 -13.06 1.80 -2.09
N GLN A 157 -12.95 0.51 -2.37
CA GLN A 157 -12.46 -0.51 -1.41
C GLN A 157 -11.01 -0.96 -1.75
N GLU A 158 -10.43 -0.45 -2.83
CA GLU A 158 -9.15 -0.90 -3.38
C GLU A 158 -7.94 -0.32 -2.65
N PHE A 159 -7.92 -0.38 -1.31
CA PHE A 159 -6.76 0.02 -0.52
C PHE A 159 -6.56 -0.93 0.67
N TYR A 160 -5.31 -1.20 0.96
CA TYR A 160 -4.90 -2.10 2.04
C TYR A 160 -4.18 -1.36 3.18
N GLY A 161 -3.17 -0.56 2.86
CA GLY A 161 -2.42 0.23 3.83
C GLY A 161 -2.98 1.63 4.01
N ILE A 162 -3.12 2.09 5.26
CA ILE A 162 -3.64 3.41 5.62
C ILE A 162 -2.59 4.19 6.39
N TYR A 163 -2.35 5.41 5.94
CA TYR A 163 -1.51 6.36 6.63
C TYR A 163 -2.17 7.74 6.65
N ASN A 164 -2.21 8.38 7.81
CA ASN A 164 -2.68 9.76 7.92
C ASN A 164 -1.49 10.72 8.00
N SER A 165 -1.42 11.68 7.07
CA SER A 165 -0.32 12.67 6.99
C SER A 165 -0.43 13.78 8.02
N GLU A 166 -1.64 14.02 8.55
CA GLU A 166 -1.89 15.04 9.56
C GLU A 166 -1.66 14.51 10.98
N ALA A 167 -1.34 15.43 11.88
CA ALA A 167 -1.20 15.09 13.28
C ALA A 167 -2.53 14.59 13.85
N MET A 168 -2.50 13.41 14.47
CA MET A 168 -3.64 12.82 15.16
C MET A 168 -3.54 13.06 16.66
N THR A 169 -4.68 13.26 17.30
CA THR A 169 -4.82 13.15 18.76
C THR A 169 -4.82 11.68 19.17
N ASP A 170 -4.58 11.41 20.46
CA ASP A 170 -4.64 10.06 21.02
C ASP A 170 -5.98 9.36 20.75
N ALA A 171 -7.09 10.12 20.80
CA ALA A 171 -8.45 9.61 20.52
C ALA A 171 -8.61 9.23 19.04
N GLU A 172 -8.13 10.07 18.12
CA GLU A 172 -8.19 9.81 16.67
C GLU A 172 -7.30 8.62 16.27
N LEU A 173 -6.17 8.42 16.93
CA LEU A 173 -5.32 7.25 16.69
C LEU A 173 -6.01 5.94 17.11
N LEU A 174 -6.71 5.96 18.25
CA LEU A 174 -7.52 4.84 18.71
C LEU A 174 -8.73 4.60 17.77
N GLU A 175 -9.41 5.67 17.34
CA GLU A 175 -10.51 5.61 16.36
C GLU A 175 -10.05 4.99 15.03
N LEU A 176 -8.87 5.36 14.54
CA LEU A 176 -8.27 4.74 13.34
C LEU A 176 -8.08 3.24 13.52
N HIS A 177 -7.50 2.83 14.65
CA HIS A 177 -7.29 1.42 14.95
C HIS A 177 -8.61 0.64 15.05
N GLU A 178 -9.59 1.17 15.79
CA GLU A 178 -10.91 0.55 15.95
C GLU A 178 -11.62 0.41 14.61
N TRP A 179 -11.55 1.44 13.76
CA TRP A 179 -12.10 1.40 12.41
C TRP A 179 -11.43 0.31 11.55
N ILE A 180 -10.09 0.20 11.58
CA ILE A 180 -9.35 -0.83 10.84
C ILE A 180 -9.75 -2.23 11.29
N VAL A 181 -9.82 -2.46 12.60
CA VAL A 181 -10.16 -3.77 13.16
C VAL A 181 -11.63 -4.16 12.87
N SER A 182 -12.53 -3.18 12.81
CA SER A 182 -13.94 -3.40 12.51
C SER A 182 -14.26 -3.45 11.02
N SER A 183 -13.30 -3.18 10.16
CA SER A 183 -13.48 -3.20 8.70
C SER A 183 -13.81 -4.61 8.19
N GLU A 184 -14.73 -4.71 7.23
CA GLU A 184 -15.06 -5.96 6.55
C GLU A 184 -13.87 -6.50 5.72
N PHE A 185 -13.05 -5.59 5.19
CA PHE A 185 -11.86 -5.93 4.41
C PHE A 185 -10.61 -5.82 5.27
N GLU A 186 -9.66 -6.73 5.05
CA GLU A 186 -8.39 -6.70 5.73
C GLU A 186 -7.60 -5.43 5.39
N ARG A 187 -7.19 -4.70 6.43
CA ARG A 187 -6.41 -3.45 6.30
C ARG A 187 -5.38 -3.34 7.39
N ILE A 188 -4.34 -2.55 7.14
CA ILE A 188 -3.31 -2.21 8.11
C ILE A 188 -3.14 -0.70 8.18
N GLY A 189 -2.88 -0.19 9.37
CA GLY A 189 -2.57 1.22 9.61
C GLY A 189 -1.10 1.45 9.92
N ALA A 190 -0.64 2.69 9.71
CA ALA A 190 0.72 3.09 10.01
C ALA A 190 0.77 4.43 10.74
N TYR A 191 1.65 4.55 11.74
CA TYR A 191 1.84 5.75 12.55
C TYR A 191 3.31 6.02 12.82
N THR A 192 3.75 7.30 12.74
CA THR A 192 5.09 7.70 13.16
C THR A 192 5.05 8.34 14.55
N ALA A 193 5.65 7.68 15.53
CA ALA A 193 5.88 8.24 16.86
C ALA A 193 7.12 9.15 16.82
N THR A 194 7.00 10.39 17.30
CA THR A 194 8.10 11.38 17.29
C THR A 194 8.50 11.86 18.68
N LYS A 195 7.73 11.47 19.71
CA LYS A 195 7.94 11.88 21.09
C LYS A 195 8.29 10.69 21.98
N ASP A 196 9.16 10.91 22.94
CA ASP A 196 9.54 9.88 23.93
C ASP A 196 8.34 9.38 24.75
N SER A 197 7.31 10.24 24.96
CA SER A 197 6.08 9.84 25.65
C SER A 197 5.23 8.82 24.87
N GLU A 198 5.38 8.75 23.56
CA GLU A 198 4.64 7.83 22.68
C GLU A 198 5.21 6.40 22.69
N ILE A 199 6.40 6.20 23.28
CA ILE A 199 7.01 4.88 23.47
C ILE A 199 6.97 4.40 24.93
N GLU A 200 6.29 5.14 25.81
CA GLU A 200 6.19 4.76 27.23
C GLU A 200 5.16 3.65 27.45
N TYR A 201 5.48 2.74 28.35
CA TYR A 201 4.62 1.66 28.79
C TYR A 201 3.59 2.18 29.80
N SER A 202 2.56 2.87 29.31
CA SER A 202 1.58 3.58 30.13
C SER A 202 0.18 3.52 29.56
N GLU A 203 -0.83 3.36 30.42
CA GLU A 203 -2.26 3.41 30.05
C GLU A 203 -2.69 4.78 29.48
N SER A 204 -1.89 5.82 29.62
CA SER A 204 -2.13 7.10 28.93
C SER A 204 -1.62 7.13 27.48
N ASN A 205 -0.75 6.18 27.10
CA ASN A 205 -0.18 6.11 25.76
C ASN A 205 -1.12 5.33 24.82
N PRO A 206 -1.61 5.93 23.72
CA PRO A 206 -2.48 5.24 22.77
C PRO A 206 -1.79 4.06 22.08
N LEU A 207 -0.48 4.14 21.78
CA LEU A 207 0.26 3.03 21.17
C LEU A 207 0.36 1.83 22.10
N TYR A 208 0.54 2.06 23.40
CA TYR A 208 0.50 0.99 24.41
C TYR A 208 -0.88 0.31 24.46
N LYS A 209 -1.97 1.10 24.42
CA LYS A 209 -3.33 0.53 24.38
C LYS A 209 -3.56 -0.33 23.14
N ILE A 210 -3.13 0.14 21.98
CA ILE A 210 -3.23 -0.61 20.71
C ILE A 210 -2.37 -1.88 20.78
N ALA A 211 -1.13 -1.78 21.25
CA ALA A 211 -0.26 -2.94 21.43
C ALA A 211 -0.88 -4.00 22.34
N LYS A 212 -1.51 -3.58 23.44
CA LYS A 212 -2.20 -4.47 24.39
C LYS A 212 -3.42 -5.18 23.77
N MET A 213 -4.09 -4.55 22.80
CA MET A 213 -5.19 -5.19 22.05
C MET A 213 -4.70 -6.32 21.14
N ASN A 214 -3.41 -6.33 20.80
CA ASN A 214 -2.74 -7.37 20.02
C ASN A 214 -3.49 -7.75 18.73
N SER A 215 -3.98 -6.75 18.02
CA SER A 215 -4.77 -6.97 16.79
C SER A 215 -3.91 -7.33 15.58
N GLY A 216 -2.61 -6.99 15.60
CA GLY A 216 -1.71 -7.13 14.45
C GLY A 216 -2.07 -6.22 13.28
N ARG A 217 -2.83 -5.11 13.50
CA ARG A 217 -3.37 -4.26 12.43
C ARG A 217 -2.75 -2.88 12.33
N MET A 218 -1.90 -2.50 13.28
CA MET A 218 -1.21 -1.21 13.27
C MET A 218 0.29 -1.42 13.37
N MET A 219 1.04 -0.75 12.51
CA MET A 219 2.49 -0.61 12.66
C MET A 219 2.84 0.80 13.11
N ALA A 220 3.83 0.90 13.98
CA ALA A 220 4.39 2.18 14.38
C ALA A 220 5.89 2.21 14.14
N GLN A 221 6.41 3.39 13.80
CA GLN A 221 7.85 3.63 13.72
C GLN A 221 8.21 4.84 14.54
N TYR A 222 9.12 4.66 15.51
CA TYR A 222 9.68 5.76 16.29
C TYR A 222 10.76 6.46 15.48
N ASN A 223 10.69 7.78 15.40
CA ASN A 223 11.68 8.62 14.73
C ASN A 223 11.92 9.91 15.52
N LYS A 224 13.00 9.92 16.32
CA LYS A 224 13.41 11.06 17.15
C LYS A 224 13.95 12.23 16.33
N THR A 225 14.36 12.00 15.08
CA THR A 225 14.86 13.08 14.21
C THR A 225 13.75 14.02 13.73
N GLY A 226 12.48 13.69 14.03
CA GLY A 226 11.32 14.51 13.70
C GLY A 226 10.79 14.33 12.28
N GLN A 227 11.20 13.30 11.57
CA GLN A 227 10.61 12.95 10.28
C GLN A 227 9.22 12.33 10.49
N LYS A 228 8.19 13.17 10.40
CA LYS A 228 6.79 12.81 10.69
C LYS A 228 6.24 11.64 9.83
N HIS A 229 6.84 11.40 8.67
CA HIS A 229 6.36 10.42 7.69
C HIS A 229 7.28 9.19 7.57
N ALA A 230 8.16 8.95 8.55
CA ALA A 230 9.14 7.86 8.48
C ALA A 230 8.50 6.49 8.27
N VAL A 231 7.37 6.21 8.92
CA VAL A 231 6.65 4.93 8.81
C VAL A 231 6.13 4.63 7.40
N VAL A 232 5.95 5.65 6.56
CA VAL A 232 5.41 5.46 5.20
C VAL A 232 6.31 4.53 4.37
N GLN A 233 7.62 4.65 4.52
CA GLN A 233 8.53 3.75 3.83
C GLN A 233 8.41 2.31 4.33
N LEU A 234 8.22 2.11 5.63
CA LEU A 234 7.97 0.79 6.20
C LEU A 234 6.67 0.18 5.65
N LEU A 235 5.60 0.99 5.58
CA LEU A 235 4.32 0.58 5.01
C LEU A 235 4.44 0.20 3.52
N ILE A 236 5.15 1.01 2.72
CA ILE A 236 5.39 0.72 1.31
C ILE A 236 6.18 -0.58 1.14
N GLU A 237 7.23 -0.80 1.93
CA GLU A 237 8.01 -2.04 1.91
C GLU A 237 7.14 -3.26 2.25
N ALA A 238 6.32 -3.16 3.30
CA ALA A 238 5.41 -4.22 3.71
C ALA A 238 4.40 -4.59 2.61
N THR A 239 3.86 -3.58 1.92
CA THR A 239 2.81 -3.77 0.89
C THR A 239 3.36 -4.03 -0.52
N SER A 240 4.68 -4.06 -0.70
CA SER A 240 5.33 -4.22 -2.01
C SER A 240 5.77 -5.66 -2.34
N VAL A 241 5.21 -6.66 -1.68
CA VAL A 241 5.51 -8.07 -1.94
C VAL A 241 4.90 -8.50 -3.28
N VAL A 242 5.69 -9.17 -4.11
CA VAL A 242 5.23 -9.74 -5.39
C VAL A 242 4.84 -11.20 -5.17
N TRP A 243 3.59 -11.46 -4.84
CA TRP A 243 3.10 -12.79 -4.47
C TRP A 243 3.19 -13.82 -5.59
N THR A 244 3.08 -13.38 -6.86
CA THR A 244 3.20 -14.23 -8.04
C THR A 244 4.65 -14.55 -8.44
N GLY A 245 5.63 -13.90 -7.82
CA GLY A 245 7.05 -14.11 -8.08
C GLY A 245 7.60 -15.42 -7.52
N SER A 246 8.85 -15.71 -7.81
CA SER A 246 9.59 -16.82 -7.22
C SER A 246 10.64 -16.31 -6.23
N ASN A 247 10.63 -16.78 -4.98
CA ASN A 247 11.51 -16.31 -3.91
C ASN A 247 11.44 -14.78 -3.70
N THR A 248 10.23 -14.24 -3.76
CA THR A 248 9.95 -12.80 -3.60
C THR A 248 9.34 -12.47 -2.24
N ALA A 249 9.17 -13.43 -1.36
CA ALA A 249 8.80 -13.21 0.05
C ALA A 249 9.82 -12.31 0.74
N LYS A 250 9.34 -11.42 1.62
CA LYS A 250 10.17 -10.40 2.28
C LYS A 250 9.88 -10.36 3.77
N THR A 251 10.89 -9.97 4.54
CA THR A 251 10.72 -9.45 5.91
C THR A 251 11.09 -7.97 5.95
N ASN A 252 10.57 -7.25 6.91
CA ASN A 252 10.87 -5.83 7.12
C ASN A 252 12.08 -5.62 8.05
N LYS A 253 12.43 -6.61 8.88
CA LYS A 253 13.59 -6.54 9.76
C LYS A 253 14.90 -6.45 8.97
N PHE A 254 15.83 -5.61 9.42
CA PHE A 254 17.15 -5.35 8.83
C PHE A 254 17.12 -4.70 7.45
N LYS A 255 15.97 -4.19 6.99
CA LYS A 255 15.88 -3.50 5.71
C LYS A 255 16.28 -2.03 5.83
N GLN A 256 16.85 -1.51 4.75
CA GLN A 256 17.23 -0.11 4.65
C GLN A 256 16.02 0.74 4.23
N GLN A 257 15.97 1.95 4.76
CA GLN A 257 14.98 2.96 4.42
C GLN A 257 15.69 4.19 3.81
N PRO A 258 15.94 4.21 2.49
CA PRO A 258 16.74 5.27 1.86
C PRO A 258 16.18 6.69 2.00
N LEU A 259 14.87 6.83 2.25
CA LEU A 259 14.20 8.12 2.42
C LEU A 259 14.07 8.56 3.88
N VAL A 260 14.53 7.71 4.81
CA VAL A 260 14.47 8.00 6.25
C VAL A 260 15.88 8.22 6.79
N ILE A 261 16.04 9.26 7.59
CA ILE A 261 17.31 9.51 8.30
C ILE A 261 17.39 8.53 9.47
N SER A 262 18.47 7.75 9.50
CA SER A 262 18.72 6.85 10.63
C SER A 262 19.00 7.63 11.91
N ASP A 263 18.48 7.14 13.03
CA ASP A 263 18.68 7.76 14.33
C ASP A 263 19.83 7.08 15.07
N ALA A 264 20.98 7.74 15.13
CA ALA A 264 22.13 7.27 15.87
C ALA A 264 21.97 7.42 17.41
N ASN A 265 20.91 8.10 17.88
CA ASN A 265 20.67 8.36 19.30
C ASN A 265 19.69 7.37 19.94
N ILE A 266 19.38 6.27 19.28
CA ILE A 266 18.59 5.17 19.87
C ILE A 266 19.45 4.51 20.97
N THR A 267 19.14 4.84 22.21
CA THR A 267 19.77 4.21 23.38
C THR A 267 19.12 2.85 23.66
N THR A 268 19.81 1.98 24.39
CA THR A 268 19.24 0.69 24.82
C THR A 268 17.89 0.85 25.51
N ASN A 269 17.72 1.85 26.36
CA ASN A 269 16.44 2.12 27.03
C ASN A 269 15.32 2.51 26.05
N ILE A 270 15.64 3.24 24.98
CA ILE A 270 14.66 3.57 23.92
C ILE A 270 14.32 2.31 23.12
N ALA A 271 15.35 1.52 22.75
CA ALA A 271 15.16 0.26 22.05
C ALA A 271 14.27 -0.69 22.86
N ASP A 272 14.58 -0.94 24.14
CA ASP A 272 13.80 -1.81 25.02
C ASP A 272 12.32 -1.39 25.13
N LYS A 273 12.05 -0.07 25.16
CA LYS A 273 10.67 0.44 25.17
C LYS A 273 9.95 0.21 23.83
N CYS A 274 10.65 0.43 22.72
CA CYS A 274 10.10 0.18 21.40
C CYS A 274 9.78 -1.31 21.21
N ASP A 275 10.74 -2.17 21.55
CA ASP A 275 10.62 -3.62 21.43
C ASP A 275 9.47 -4.17 22.29
N ALA A 276 9.29 -3.65 23.52
CA ALA A 276 8.19 -4.05 24.41
C ALA A 276 6.78 -3.74 23.84
N LEU A 277 6.67 -2.81 22.91
CA LEU A 277 5.41 -2.39 22.29
C LEU A 277 5.27 -2.87 20.82
N GLY A 278 6.32 -3.45 20.23
CA GLY A 278 6.36 -3.74 18.79
C GLY A 278 6.47 -2.47 17.94
N ILE A 279 7.16 -1.45 18.45
CA ILE A 279 7.41 -0.20 17.72
C ILE A 279 8.73 -0.33 16.97
N ASN A 280 8.69 -0.14 15.66
CA ASN A 280 9.86 -0.17 14.81
C ASN A 280 10.70 1.10 14.99
N TYR A 281 11.99 1.01 14.75
CA TYR A 281 12.89 2.16 14.68
C TYR A 281 13.98 1.93 13.63
N TYR A 282 14.45 3.02 13.01
CA TYR A 282 15.49 2.97 12.00
C TYR A 282 16.77 3.57 12.55
N THR A 283 17.78 2.73 12.73
CA THR A 283 19.01 3.10 13.42
C THR A 283 20.26 2.59 12.68
N ASP A 284 21.41 3.14 13.04
CA ASP A 284 22.73 2.66 12.61
C ASP A 284 23.27 1.59 13.57
N VAL A 285 23.63 0.45 13.01
CA VAL A 285 24.35 -0.61 13.73
C VAL A 285 25.62 -0.92 12.98
N ARG A 286 26.77 -0.52 13.55
CA ARG A 286 28.09 -0.74 12.95
C ARG A 286 28.20 -0.24 11.50
N SER A 287 27.72 0.99 11.26
CA SER A 287 27.68 1.64 9.95
C SER A 287 26.73 1.00 8.92
N TYR A 288 25.78 0.20 9.39
CA TYR A 288 24.69 -0.31 8.57
C TYR A 288 23.35 0.22 9.09
N ASN A 289 22.71 1.07 8.29
CA ASN A 289 21.41 1.63 8.62
C ASN A 289 20.31 0.60 8.35
N MET A 290 19.49 0.30 9.34
CA MET A 290 18.45 -0.72 9.22
C MET A 290 17.24 -0.47 10.11
N VAL A 291 16.11 -1.01 9.71
CA VAL A 291 14.95 -1.22 10.60
C VAL A 291 15.32 -2.30 11.60
N ALA A 292 15.28 -2.00 12.89
CA ALA A 292 15.73 -2.91 13.93
C ALA A 292 14.77 -4.10 14.11
N GLU A 293 13.46 -3.81 14.10
CA GLU A 293 12.45 -4.83 14.27
C GLU A 293 11.73 -5.11 12.93
N GLY A 294 10.51 -5.17 12.80
CA GLY A 294 9.68 -5.49 11.63
C GLY A 294 8.36 -6.03 12.13
N GLU A 295 7.86 -5.38 13.20
CA GLU A 295 6.71 -5.84 13.97
C GLU A 295 5.54 -4.88 13.83
N MET A 296 4.34 -5.42 14.00
CA MET A 296 3.13 -4.69 14.30
C MET A 296 3.10 -4.33 15.80
N LEU A 297 2.32 -3.35 16.20
CA LEU A 297 2.05 -3.08 17.61
C LEU A 297 1.48 -4.35 18.28
N GLY A 298 2.13 -4.79 19.35
CA GLY A 298 1.82 -6.04 20.05
C GLY A 298 2.75 -7.20 19.71
N GLY A 299 3.72 -7.02 18.79
CA GLY A 299 4.81 -7.97 18.54
C GLY A 299 4.54 -9.04 17.48
N GLU A 300 3.43 -8.96 16.71
CA GLU A 300 3.28 -9.83 15.55
C GLU A 300 4.16 -9.30 14.39
N TRP A 301 4.81 -10.21 13.65
CA TRP A 301 5.63 -9.81 12.50
C TRP A 301 4.78 -9.23 11.38
N ILE A 302 5.22 -8.11 10.80
CA ILE A 302 4.54 -7.44 9.66
C ILE A 302 4.37 -8.41 8.50
N ASP A 303 5.40 -9.18 8.17
CA ASP A 303 5.39 -10.14 7.07
C ASP A 303 4.40 -11.28 7.28
N VAL A 304 4.16 -11.71 8.51
CA VAL A 304 3.13 -12.70 8.85
C VAL A 304 1.73 -12.15 8.63
N THR A 305 1.46 -10.94 9.11
CA THR A 305 0.16 -10.28 8.92
C THR A 305 -0.15 -10.10 7.44
N VAL A 306 0.79 -9.50 6.69
CA VAL A 306 0.60 -9.24 5.26
C VAL A 306 0.49 -10.53 4.44
N PHE A 307 1.21 -11.58 4.83
CA PHE A 307 1.07 -12.92 4.22
C PHE A 307 -0.33 -13.51 4.45
N LYS A 308 -0.83 -13.48 5.69
CA LYS A 308 -2.17 -14.00 6.02
C LYS A 308 -3.25 -13.32 5.18
N ASP A 309 -3.20 -11.99 5.13
CA ASP A 309 -4.18 -11.18 4.41
C ASP A 309 -4.13 -11.45 2.90
N ALA A 310 -2.94 -11.44 2.32
CA ALA A 310 -2.76 -11.73 0.91
C ALA A 310 -3.22 -13.16 0.56
N PHE A 311 -2.87 -14.15 1.38
CA PHE A 311 -3.30 -15.54 1.14
C PHE A 311 -4.83 -15.65 1.17
N LEU A 312 -5.47 -15.00 2.15
CA LEU A 312 -6.94 -14.99 2.27
C LEU A 312 -7.60 -14.35 1.04
N ASP A 313 -7.10 -13.19 0.61
CA ASP A 313 -7.62 -12.49 -0.58
C ASP A 313 -7.50 -13.35 -1.85
N TYR A 314 -6.31 -13.91 -2.11
CA TYR A 314 -6.11 -14.76 -3.28
C TYR A 314 -6.98 -16.02 -3.26
N ILE A 315 -7.16 -16.65 -2.09
CA ILE A 315 -8.03 -17.83 -1.94
C ILE A 315 -9.50 -17.45 -2.20
N GLN A 316 -9.97 -16.34 -1.69
CA GLN A 316 -11.35 -15.88 -1.90
C GLN A 316 -11.60 -15.54 -3.37
N VAL A 317 -10.69 -14.81 -4.01
CA VAL A 317 -10.77 -14.47 -5.42
C VAL A 317 -10.75 -15.72 -6.30
N GLU A 318 -9.88 -16.71 -6.01
CA GLU A 318 -9.83 -17.94 -6.79
C GLU A 318 -11.09 -18.80 -6.59
N ALA A 319 -11.58 -18.91 -5.34
CA ALA A 319 -12.83 -19.61 -5.06
C ALA A 319 -14.00 -19.00 -5.83
N PHE A 320 -14.11 -17.67 -5.81
CA PHE A 320 -15.15 -16.94 -6.57
C PHE A 320 -15.00 -17.18 -8.08
N ASN A 321 -13.80 -17.00 -8.61
CA ASN A 321 -13.52 -17.21 -10.05
C ASN A 321 -13.83 -18.63 -10.49
N PHE A 322 -13.48 -19.63 -9.68
CA PHE A 322 -13.74 -21.02 -9.99
C PHE A 322 -15.24 -21.31 -10.06
N ILE A 323 -16.00 -20.87 -9.04
CA ILE A 323 -17.46 -21.04 -9.00
C ILE A 323 -18.16 -20.26 -10.12
N ALA A 324 -17.73 -19.04 -10.40
CA ALA A 324 -18.32 -18.19 -11.42
C ALA A 324 -18.14 -18.72 -12.86
N ARG A 325 -17.03 -19.42 -13.11
CA ARG A 325 -16.70 -19.97 -14.44
C ARG A 325 -17.18 -21.41 -14.67
N ASN A 326 -17.52 -22.12 -13.59
CA ASN A 326 -17.86 -23.54 -13.64
C ASN A 326 -19.23 -23.81 -12.99
N ASN A 327 -19.92 -24.81 -13.47
CA ASN A 327 -21.14 -25.33 -12.83
C ASN A 327 -20.73 -26.37 -11.78
N VAL A 328 -20.35 -25.91 -10.58
CA VAL A 328 -19.86 -26.78 -9.51
C VAL A 328 -21.03 -27.42 -8.77
N PRO A 329 -21.21 -28.77 -8.84
CA PRO A 329 -22.31 -29.43 -8.11
C PRO A 329 -22.02 -29.50 -6.62
N GLN A 330 -23.09 -29.51 -5.81
CA GLN A 330 -23.01 -29.74 -4.36
C GLN A 330 -22.79 -31.22 -4.04
N THR A 331 -21.61 -31.74 -4.38
CA THR A 331 -21.16 -33.12 -4.18
C THR A 331 -19.72 -33.15 -3.72
N ASP A 332 -19.26 -34.25 -3.18
CA ASP A 332 -17.86 -34.40 -2.78
C ASP A 332 -16.91 -34.21 -3.96
N ASP A 333 -17.26 -34.65 -5.17
CA ASP A 333 -16.47 -34.39 -6.38
C ASP A 333 -16.39 -32.89 -6.73
N GLY A 334 -17.51 -32.15 -6.61
CA GLY A 334 -17.53 -30.71 -6.81
C GLY A 334 -16.67 -29.97 -5.79
N GLN A 335 -16.69 -30.42 -4.54
CA GLN A 335 -15.87 -29.88 -3.47
C GLN A 335 -14.37 -30.15 -3.71
N GLN A 336 -14.01 -31.37 -4.15
CA GLN A 336 -12.62 -31.70 -4.49
C GLN A 336 -12.14 -30.88 -5.70
N ALA A 337 -13.00 -30.60 -6.68
CA ALA A 337 -12.67 -29.74 -7.80
C ALA A 337 -12.40 -28.30 -7.36
N LEU A 338 -13.20 -27.75 -6.41
CA LEU A 338 -12.95 -26.44 -5.79
C LEU A 338 -11.61 -26.45 -5.05
N ILE A 339 -11.35 -27.44 -4.20
CA ILE A 339 -10.08 -27.57 -3.48
C ILE A 339 -8.91 -27.61 -4.49
N GLY A 340 -9.04 -28.35 -5.60
CA GLY A 340 -8.04 -28.41 -6.66
C GLY A 340 -7.68 -27.04 -7.24
N ALA A 341 -8.66 -26.14 -7.40
CA ALA A 341 -8.39 -24.76 -7.82
C ALA A 341 -7.64 -23.97 -6.74
N LEU A 342 -8.03 -24.13 -5.46
CA LEU A 342 -7.38 -23.44 -4.34
C LEU A 342 -5.94 -23.87 -4.12
N LEU A 343 -5.58 -25.13 -4.44
CA LEU A 343 -4.20 -25.63 -4.38
C LEU A 343 -3.25 -24.84 -5.28
N ILE A 344 -3.73 -24.30 -6.40
CA ILE A 344 -2.93 -23.44 -7.31
C ILE A 344 -2.44 -22.17 -6.57
N VAL A 345 -3.28 -21.61 -5.73
CA VAL A 345 -2.91 -20.47 -4.88
C VAL A 345 -1.85 -20.86 -3.87
N ALA A 346 -2.02 -21.98 -3.17
CA ALA A 346 -1.03 -22.45 -2.21
C ALA A 346 0.33 -22.72 -2.86
N ASP A 347 0.35 -23.32 -4.06
CA ASP A 347 1.57 -23.52 -4.84
C ASP A 347 2.23 -22.21 -5.27
N MET A 348 1.44 -21.19 -5.58
CA MET A 348 1.95 -19.85 -5.88
C MET A 348 2.69 -19.26 -4.66
N PHE A 349 2.11 -19.34 -3.46
CA PHE A 349 2.74 -18.86 -2.23
C PHE A 349 3.92 -19.73 -1.78
N LYS A 350 3.91 -21.04 -2.07
CA LYS A 350 5.08 -21.91 -1.90
C LYS A 350 6.23 -21.48 -2.82
N ARG A 351 5.94 -21.22 -4.09
CA ARG A 351 6.93 -20.70 -5.07
C ARG A 351 7.44 -19.32 -4.69
N ASN A 352 6.59 -18.44 -4.13
CA ASN A 352 6.98 -17.14 -3.60
C ASN A 352 7.98 -17.26 -2.45
N GLY A 353 8.01 -18.37 -1.72
CA GLY A 353 8.87 -18.63 -0.58
C GLY A 353 8.23 -18.37 0.78
N SER A 354 6.94 -18.02 0.83
CA SER A 354 6.21 -17.79 2.10
C SER A 354 5.74 -19.08 2.76
N ILE A 355 5.57 -20.17 2.01
CA ILE A 355 5.18 -21.48 2.52
C ILE A 355 6.36 -22.43 2.40
N ALA A 356 6.66 -23.17 3.48
CA ALA A 356 7.72 -24.17 3.52
C ALA A 356 7.24 -25.49 4.13
N THR A 357 7.92 -26.57 3.78
CA THR A 357 7.67 -27.89 4.37
C THR A 357 8.01 -27.91 5.87
N GLY A 358 7.40 -28.80 6.62
CA GLY A 358 7.74 -28.95 8.04
C GLY A 358 6.70 -29.71 8.84
N THR A 359 6.98 -29.89 10.13
CA THR A 359 6.11 -30.60 11.05
C THR A 359 4.94 -29.72 11.50
N TRP A 360 3.73 -30.26 11.48
CA TRP A 360 2.54 -29.61 12.00
C TRP A 360 2.53 -29.65 13.53
N THR A 361 2.46 -28.50 14.17
CA THR A 361 2.54 -28.39 15.64
C THR A 361 1.24 -27.91 16.31
N LEU A 362 0.24 -27.55 15.52
CA LEU A 362 -1.05 -27.09 16.02
C LEU A 362 -2.06 -28.24 16.14
N ALA A 363 -3.30 -27.93 16.50
CA ALA A 363 -4.39 -28.88 16.61
C ALA A 363 -4.62 -29.65 15.29
N PRO A 364 -5.09 -30.90 15.35
CA PRO A 364 -5.40 -31.68 14.16
C PRO A 364 -6.45 -31.03 13.27
N ILE A 365 -6.30 -31.17 11.95
CA ILE A 365 -7.25 -30.71 10.94
C ILE A 365 -7.55 -31.89 10.01
N GLY A 366 -8.76 -32.44 10.03
CA GLY A 366 -9.11 -33.60 9.25
C GLY A 366 -8.20 -34.79 9.58
N ASN A 367 -7.47 -35.27 8.59
CA ASN A 367 -6.51 -36.39 8.76
C ASN A 367 -5.10 -35.95 9.17
N LEU A 368 -4.80 -34.63 9.11
CA LEU A 368 -3.51 -34.08 9.55
C LEU A 368 -3.47 -34.03 11.07
N LYS A 369 -2.51 -34.73 11.67
CA LYS A 369 -2.33 -34.77 13.13
C LYS A 369 -1.17 -33.91 13.58
N THR A 370 -1.19 -33.50 14.86
CA THR A 370 -0.03 -32.87 15.50
C THR A 370 1.16 -33.86 15.43
N GLY A 371 2.30 -33.38 14.92
CA GLY A 371 3.51 -34.19 14.70
C GLY A 371 3.67 -34.72 13.28
N ASP A 372 2.65 -34.67 12.43
CA ASP A 372 2.77 -35.10 11.04
C ASP A 372 3.63 -34.11 10.24
N TYR A 373 4.38 -34.63 9.28
CA TYR A 373 5.18 -33.83 8.37
C TYR A 373 4.35 -33.42 7.16
N VAL A 374 4.26 -32.09 6.91
CA VAL A 374 3.52 -31.50 5.78
C VAL A 374 4.50 -31.30 4.62
N GLU A 375 4.53 -32.24 3.67
CA GLU A 375 5.49 -32.26 2.55
C GLU A 375 5.35 -31.05 1.61
N ASP A 376 4.13 -30.57 1.39
CA ASP A 376 3.87 -29.43 0.54
C ASP A 376 3.86 -28.09 1.30
N GLY A 377 3.90 -28.15 2.65
CA GLY A 377 3.79 -26.98 3.48
C GLY A 377 2.35 -26.48 3.66
N TYR A 378 1.39 -27.13 3.03
CA TYR A 378 -0.03 -26.85 3.15
C TYR A 378 -0.86 -28.12 3.12
N TYR A 379 -2.06 -28.07 3.72
CA TYR A 379 -3.02 -29.14 3.70
C TYR A 379 -4.43 -28.58 3.67
N PHE A 380 -5.26 -29.05 2.73
CA PHE A 380 -6.64 -28.66 2.58
C PHE A 380 -7.56 -29.80 2.97
N TYR A 381 -8.57 -29.50 3.76
CA TYR A 381 -9.54 -30.49 4.23
C TYR A 381 -10.96 -29.93 4.18
N SER A 382 -11.88 -30.75 3.79
CA SER A 382 -13.32 -30.50 3.85
C SER A 382 -14.04 -31.78 4.22
N ASP A 383 -15.08 -31.67 5.02
CA ASP A 383 -15.98 -32.78 5.32
C ASP A 383 -16.82 -33.16 4.09
N SER A 384 -17.37 -34.39 4.08
CA SER A 384 -18.28 -34.84 3.03
C SER A 384 -19.59 -34.09 3.04
N PHE A 385 -20.18 -33.83 1.88
CA PHE A 385 -21.53 -33.28 1.73
C PHE A 385 -22.63 -34.12 2.42
N ALA A 386 -22.35 -35.37 2.75
CA ALA A 386 -23.26 -36.17 3.55
C ALA A 386 -23.50 -35.59 4.95
N GLN A 387 -22.59 -34.78 5.46
CA GLN A 387 -22.66 -34.12 6.78
C GLN A 387 -23.26 -32.69 6.69
N GLN A 388 -23.56 -32.19 5.49
CA GLN A 388 -24.10 -30.85 5.30
C GLN A 388 -25.53 -30.74 5.85
N THR A 389 -25.82 -29.64 6.54
CA THR A 389 -27.17 -29.36 7.01
C THR A 389 -28.14 -29.13 5.84
N THR A 390 -29.42 -29.45 6.02
CA THR A 390 -30.44 -29.19 4.99
C THR A 390 -30.52 -27.72 4.63
N ALA A 391 -30.39 -26.82 5.62
CA ALA A 391 -30.43 -25.36 5.41
C ALA A 391 -29.27 -24.87 4.53
N ASP A 392 -28.04 -25.34 4.78
CA ASP A 392 -26.89 -24.96 3.98
C ASP A 392 -26.95 -25.55 2.55
N ARG A 393 -27.53 -26.75 2.43
CA ARG A 393 -27.78 -27.37 1.13
C ARG A 393 -28.80 -26.58 0.30
N GLU A 394 -29.91 -26.16 0.91
CA GLU A 394 -30.92 -25.32 0.28
C GLU A 394 -30.37 -23.93 -0.09
N ALA A 395 -29.50 -23.38 0.76
CA ALA A 395 -28.78 -22.14 0.50
C ALA A 395 -27.65 -22.26 -0.54
N ARG A 396 -27.46 -23.46 -1.11
CA ARG A 396 -26.43 -23.78 -2.13
C ARG A 396 -24.99 -23.43 -1.69
N LYS A 397 -24.67 -23.59 -0.42
CA LYS A 397 -23.33 -23.38 0.10
C LYS A 397 -22.41 -24.56 -0.20
N SER A 398 -21.11 -24.30 -0.36
CA SER A 398 -20.06 -25.33 -0.31
C SER A 398 -19.93 -25.89 1.10
N MET A 399 -19.24 -27.00 1.25
CA MET A 399 -18.73 -27.38 2.57
C MET A 399 -17.58 -26.45 2.97
N PRO A 400 -17.40 -26.16 4.27
CA PRO A 400 -16.26 -25.40 4.75
C PRO A 400 -14.93 -26.07 4.33
N VAL A 401 -13.99 -25.27 3.87
CA VAL A 401 -12.62 -25.70 3.57
C VAL A 401 -11.71 -25.23 4.69
N ASN A 402 -11.09 -26.16 5.38
CA ASN A 402 -10.07 -25.89 6.39
C ASN A 402 -8.70 -25.95 5.73
N VAL A 403 -7.89 -24.94 5.93
CA VAL A 403 -6.56 -24.84 5.34
C VAL A 403 -5.50 -24.76 6.44
N ALA A 404 -4.59 -25.74 6.46
CA ALA A 404 -3.38 -25.71 7.27
C ALA A 404 -2.23 -25.18 6.42
N LEU A 405 -1.50 -24.20 6.91
CA LEU A 405 -0.35 -23.61 6.24
C LEU A 405 0.86 -23.62 7.17
N LYS A 406 2.01 -24.01 6.64
CA LYS A 406 3.30 -23.90 7.31
C LYS A 406 4.03 -22.67 6.77
N TYR A 407 3.98 -21.56 7.50
CA TYR A 407 4.71 -20.36 7.14
C TYR A 407 6.22 -20.58 7.24
N SER A 408 6.99 -20.14 6.25
CA SER A 408 8.45 -20.36 6.19
C SER A 408 9.20 -19.56 7.25
N GLY A 409 8.73 -18.35 7.57
CA GLY A 409 9.45 -17.41 8.41
C GLY A 409 10.74 -16.90 7.80
N PHE A 410 11.43 -16.02 8.53
CA PHE A 410 12.73 -15.49 8.15
C PHE A 410 13.69 -15.60 9.34
N MET A 411 14.98 -15.78 9.06
CA MET A 411 16.01 -15.77 10.11
C MET A 411 16.35 -14.33 10.49
N HIS A 412 16.18 -14.02 11.78
CA HIS A 412 16.48 -12.71 12.36
C HIS A 412 17.65 -12.74 13.36
N SER A 413 18.25 -13.92 13.58
CA SER A 413 19.44 -14.10 14.40
C SER A 413 20.26 -15.29 13.89
N ALA A 414 21.56 -15.29 14.20
CA ALA A 414 22.44 -16.43 13.93
C ALA A 414 23.42 -16.60 15.10
N ASP A 415 23.39 -17.77 15.72
CA ASP A 415 24.34 -18.15 16.77
C ASP A 415 25.49 -18.92 16.12
N ILE A 416 26.72 -18.42 16.31
CA ILE A 416 27.93 -19.02 15.74
C ILE A 416 28.88 -19.41 16.89
N LEU A 417 29.11 -20.71 17.04
CA LEU A 417 30.09 -21.23 17.98
C LEU A 417 31.43 -21.49 17.25
N ILE A 418 32.49 -20.80 17.69
CA ILE A 418 33.84 -21.01 17.16
C ILE A 418 34.66 -21.75 18.20
N THR A 419 35.14 -22.95 17.85
CA THR A 419 36.08 -23.72 18.71
C THR A 419 37.45 -23.67 18.07
N LEU A 420 38.42 -23.13 18.80
CA LEU A 420 39.84 -23.07 18.39
C LEU A 420 40.62 -24.20 19.07
N ASN A 421 41.34 -24.97 18.29
CA ASN A 421 42.38 -25.91 18.80
C ASN A 421 43.74 -25.29 18.58
N GLN A 422 44.57 -25.20 19.66
CA GLN A 422 45.94 -24.71 19.61
C GLN A 422 46.91 -25.88 19.61
#